data_e9260e63650b0470b86f87db1bda97c7
#
_entry.id   e9260e63650b0470b86f87db1bda97c7
#
_cell.length_a   1.000
_cell.length_b   1.000
_cell.length_c   1.000
_cell.angle_alpha   90.00
_cell.angle_beta   90.00
_cell.angle_gamma   90.00
#
_symmetry.space_group_name_H-M   'P 1'
#
loop_
_entity.id
_entity.type
_entity.pdbx_description
1 polymer ?
#
loop_
_entity_poly.entity_id
_entity_poly.type
_entity_poly.pdbx_seq_one_letter_code
_entity_poly.pdbx_strand_id
1 'polypeptide(L)'
;MTHNRTTTPCWLDPEATEIVFPDVELALQEPDGLLAVGGKLSTEWLLHAYRRGIFPWYGEGQPVLWWAPDPRLVLFPENLHISRSLDKIIKKGQFSVTLDAAFDEVIDACARPRPLQSGTWITPEMKSAYVDLHHAGHAHSVESWCDGMLVGGLYGVAIGNVFFGESMFTEISDASKTAFVALVRQLERWGFTLIDCQVYTQHLASLGAATIPRKDFTAILDRECWPAGHSQPWVFDEVPANT
;
A
#
# COMPACT_ATOMS: atom_id res chain seq x y z
N MET A 1 -22.20 8.67 28.31
CA MET A 1 -22.58 7.33 27.80
C MET A 1 -21.26 6.57 27.61
N THR A 2 -20.96 5.62 28.48
CA THR A 2 -19.76 4.77 28.38
C THR A 2 -19.92 3.86 27.18
N HIS A 3 -19.20 4.14 26.11
CA HIS A 3 -19.09 3.24 24.97
C HIS A 3 -18.51 1.92 25.50
N ASN A 4 -19.29 0.86 25.36
CA ASN A 4 -18.85 -0.50 25.67
C ASN A 4 -17.73 -0.81 24.64
N ARG A 5 -16.46 -0.71 25.07
CA ARG A 5 -15.31 -0.98 24.19
C ARG A 5 -15.32 -2.46 23.85
N THR A 6 -15.37 -2.76 22.59
CA THR A 6 -15.23 -4.12 22.07
C THR A 6 -13.88 -4.67 22.52
N THR A 7 -13.87 -5.83 23.15
CA THR A 7 -12.63 -6.48 23.63
C THR A 7 -12.17 -7.63 22.74
N THR A 8 -12.97 -7.97 21.73
CA THR A 8 -12.70 -9.07 20.79
C THR A 8 -12.97 -8.61 19.37
N PRO A 9 -12.11 -8.97 18.39
CA PRO A 9 -12.36 -8.67 16.99
C PRO A 9 -13.59 -9.41 16.48
N CYS A 10 -14.24 -8.85 15.45
CA CYS A 10 -15.38 -9.47 14.79
C CYS A 10 -14.93 -10.70 14.00
N TRP A 11 -15.70 -11.80 14.03
CA TRP A 11 -15.48 -12.93 13.14
C TRP A 11 -16.20 -12.72 11.82
N LEU A 12 -15.47 -12.88 10.70
CA LEU A 12 -16.00 -12.81 9.34
C LEU A 12 -16.13 -14.25 8.79
N ASP A 13 -17.34 -14.62 8.42
CA ASP A 13 -17.58 -15.93 7.82
C ASP A 13 -17.00 -15.98 6.39
N PRO A 14 -16.05 -16.88 6.09
CA PRO A 14 -15.50 -17.01 4.73
C PRO A 14 -16.54 -17.48 3.70
N GLU A 15 -17.64 -18.11 4.12
CA GLU A 15 -18.70 -18.59 3.21
C GLU A 15 -19.88 -17.59 3.12
N ALA A 16 -19.76 -16.40 3.71
CA ALA A 16 -20.79 -15.37 3.62
C ALA A 16 -21.09 -15.00 2.15
N THR A 17 -22.36 -14.91 1.82
CA THR A 17 -22.84 -14.51 0.48
C THR A 17 -22.73 -13.01 0.26
N GLU A 18 -22.63 -12.23 1.33
CA GLU A 18 -22.46 -10.78 1.31
C GLU A 18 -21.22 -10.40 2.13
N ILE A 19 -20.37 -9.56 1.58
CA ILE A 19 -19.16 -9.07 2.23
C ILE A 19 -19.51 -7.87 3.10
N VAL A 20 -19.55 -8.05 4.41
CA VAL A 20 -19.86 -7.00 5.38
C VAL A 20 -18.74 -6.90 6.41
N PHE A 21 -17.95 -5.83 6.30
CA PHE A 21 -16.99 -5.49 7.35
C PHE A 21 -17.67 -4.68 8.46
N PRO A 22 -17.26 -4.88 9.73
CA PRO A 22 -17.73 -4.03 10.83
C PRO A 22 -17.27 -2.58 10.65
N ASP A 23 -17.92 -1.67 11.38
CA ASP A 23 -17.49 -0.28 11.44
C ASP A 23 -16.05 -0.21 11.96
N VAL A 24 -15.19 0.55 11.28
CA VAL A 24 -13.78 0.70 11.64
C VAL A 24 -13.58 1.30 13.03
N GLU A 25 -14.57 2.04 13.55
CA GLU A 25 -14.54 2.56 14.93
C GLU A 25 -14.62 1.46 16.00
N LEU A 26 -14.96 0.22 15.60
CA LEU A 26 -14.94 -0.95 16.48
C LEU A 26 -13.56 -1.62 16.55
N ALA A 27 -12.56 -1.14 15.82
CA ALA A 27 -11.21 -1.67 15.87
C ALA A 27 -10.63 -1.57 17.30
N LEU A 28 -9.91 -2.60 17.70
CA LEU A 28 -9.30 -2.67 19.03
C LEU A 28 -8.26 -1.56 19.20
N GLN A 29 -8.06 -1.15 20.44
CA GLN A 29 -6.95 -0.26 20.81
C GLN A 29 -5.68 -1.06 21.15
N GLU A 30 -5.83 -2.31 21.54
CA GLU A 30 -4.74 -3.23 21.84
C GLU A 30 -5.11 -4.66 21.41
N PRO A 31 -4.43 -5.22 20.37
CA PRO A 31 -3.49 -4.53 19.51
C PRO A 31 -4.18 -3.43 18.66
N ASP A 32 -3.47 -2.29 18.48
CA ASP A 32 -4.03 -1.12 17.79
C ASP A 32 -4.48 -1.45 16.37
N GLY A 33 -5.75 -1.21 16.11
CA GLY A 33 -6.36 -1.33 14.80
C GLY A 33 -6.87 -2.71 14.42
N LEU A 34 -6.71 -3.77 15.23
CA LEU A 34 -7.29 -5.08 14.89
C LEU A 34 -8.83 -4.98 14.90
N LEU A 35 -9.44 -5.20 13.73
CA LEU A 35 -10.88 -5.03 13.53
C LEU A 35 -11.62 -6.36 13.44
N ALA A 36 -11.12 -7.27 12.61
CA ALA A 36 -11.81 -8.52 12.34
C ALA A 36 -10.84 -9.69 12.06
N VAL A 37 -11.36 -10.91 12.15
CA VAL A 37 -10.65 -12.17 11.95
C VAL A 37 -11.47 -13.05 11.02
N GLY A 38 -10.84 -13.79 10.12
CA GLY A 38 -11.51 -14.68 9.16
C GLY A 38 -11.79 -14.01 7.82
N GLY A 39 -12.85 -14.42 7.12
CA GLY A 39 -13.13 -13.98 5.76
C GLY A 39 -12.20 -14.62 4.72
N LYS A 40 -12.08 -14.03 3.54
CA LYS A 40 -11.30 -14.53 2.40
C LYS A 40 -10.35 -13.48 1.85
N LEU A 41 -9.26 -13.92 1.21
CA LEU A 41 -8.37 -13.08 0.40
C LEU A 41 -8.74 -13.17 -1.09
N SER A 42 -9.96 -12.79 -1.45
CA SER A 42 -10.31 -12.63 -2.87
C SER A 42 -10.22 -11.16 -3.30
N THR A 43 -10.09 -10.91 -4.59
CA THR A 43 -10.12 -9.56 -5.17
C THR A 43 -11.30 -8.75 -4.63
N GLU A 44 -12.49 -9.34 -4.58
CA GLU A 44 -13.70 -8.67 -4.08
C GLU A 44 -13.59 -8.30 -2.60
N TRP A 45 -13.14 -9.21 -1.73
CA TRP A 45 -12.92 -8.94 -0.30
C TRP A 45 -11.90 -7.84 -0.07
N LEU A 46 -10.78 -7.90 -0.79
CA LEU A 46 -9.71 -6.89 -0.68
C LEU A 46 -10.21 -5.51 -1.12
N LEU A 47 -10.88 -5.40 -2.26
CA LEU A 47 -11.44 -4.12 -2.71
C LEU A 47 -12.50 -3.55 -1.76
N HIS A 48 -13.35 -4.40 -1.17
CA HIS A 48 -14.30 -3.98 -0.13
C HIS A 48 -13.59 -3.47 1.14
N ALA A 49 -12.51 -4.14 1.56
CA ALA A 49 -11.73 -3.73 2.71
C ALA A 49 -11.02 -2.39 2.48
N TYR A 50 -10.27 -2.27 1.37
CA TYR A 50 -9.50 -1.05 1.06
C TYR A 50 -10.37 0.19 0.96
N ARG A 51 -11.55 0.11 0.33
CA ARG A 51 -12.50 1.24 0.26
C ARG A 51 -12.95 1.76 1.62
N ARG A 52 -12.80 0.96 2.67
CA ARG A 52 -13.14 1.30 4.07
C ARG A 52 -11.91 1.58 4.93
N GLY A 53 -10.71 1.61 4.34
CA GLY A 53 -9.47 1.82 5.07
C GLY A 53 -8.99 0.59 5.85
N ILE A 54 -9.49 -0.60 5.50
CA ILE A 54 -9.17 -1.87 6.12
C ILE A 54 -8.17 -2.61 5.24
N PHE A 55 -7.15 -3.24 5.82
CA PHE A 55 -6.18 -4.04 5.09
C PHE A 55 -5.87 -5.36 5.83
N PRO A 56 -5.48 -6.43 5.11
CA PRO A 56 -5.09 -7.68 5.72
C PRO A 56 -3.62 -7.62 6.17
N TRP A 57 -3.35 -8.11 7.37
CA TRP A 57 -1.97 -8.29 7.86
C TRP A 57 -1.93 -9.39 8.91
N TYR A 58 -1.29 -10.53 8.58
CA TYR A 58 -1.21 -11.71 9.42
C TYR A 58 0.02 -12.55 9.07
N GLY A 59 0.43 -13.45 9.97
CA GLY A 59 1.54 -14.37 9.78
C GLY A 59 1.11 -15.75 9.30
N GLU A 60 2.07 -16.54 8.87
CA GLU A 60 1.86 -17.94 8.46
C GLU A 60 1.16 -18.75 9.56
N GLY A 61 0.15 -19.56 9.19
CA GLY A 61 -0.64 -20.37 10.10
C GLY A 61 -1.69 -19.62 10.92
N GLN A 62 -1.82 -18.30 10.76
CA GLN A 62 -2.88 -17.50 11.36
C GLN A 62 -4.09 -17.40 10.40
N PRO A 63 -5.32 -17.25 10.92
CA PRO A 63 -6.43 -16.82 10.09
C PRO A 63 -6.16 -15.42 9.54
N VAL A 64 -6.89 -15.02 8.49
CA VAL A 64 -6.80 -13.65 7.98
C VAL A 64 -7.17 -12.67 9.09
N LEU A 65 -6.31 -11.68 9.34
CA LEU A 65 -6.54 -10.59 10.28
C LEU A 65 -6.69 -9.29 9.51
N TRP A 66 -7.74 -8.51 9.83
CA TRP A 66 -8.10 -7.26 9.16
C TRP A 66 -7.88 -6.09 10.11
N TRP A 67 -7.21 -5.05 9.63
CA TRP A 67 -6.71 -3.95 10.43
C TRP A 67 -7.19 -2.59 9.92
N ALA A 68 -7.49 -1.70 10.86
CA ALA A 68 -7.82 -0.29 10.64
C ALA A 68 -7.22 0.56 11.78
N PRO A 69 -5.89 0.78 11.81
CA PRO A 69 -5.22 1.51 12.88
C PRO A 69 -5.62 2.98 12.96
N ASP A 70 -5.47 3.57 14.16
CA ASP A 70 -5.68 4.98 14.46
C ASP A 70 -4.56 5.49 15.37
N PRO A 71 -3.72 6.44 14.92
CA PRO A 71 -3.81 7.21 13.66
C PRO A 71 -3.34 6.43 12.42
N ARG A 72 -3.75 6.90 11.22
CA ARG A 72 -3.32 6.38 9.92
C ARG A 72 -2.17 7.17 9.36
N LEU A 73 -1.10 6.51 8.90
CA LEU A 73 -0.02 7.18 8.17
C LEU A 73 -0.41 7.33 6.69
N VAL A 74 -0.33 8.56 6.18
CA VAL A 74 -0.65 8.88 4.79
C VAL A 74 0.38 9.85 4.20
N LEU A 75 0.49 9.87 2.88
CA LEU A 75 1.22 10.89 2.13
C LEU A 75 0.27 11.57 1.14
N PHE A 76 0.11 12.88 1.25
CA PHE A 76 -0.46 13.69 0.19
C PHE A 76 0.63 13.96 -0.85
N PRO A 77 0.40 13.70 -2.15
CA PRO A 77 1.46 13.80 -3.18
C PRO A 77 2.21 15.13 -3.16
N GLU A 78 1.52 16.24 -2.95
CA GLU A 78 2.10 17.59 -2.83
C GLU A 78 3.04 17.77 -1.64
N ASN A 79 2.98 16.89 -0.63
CA ASN A 79 3.85 16.93 0.54
C ASN A 79 5.10 16.03 0.41
N LEU A 80 5.34 15.46 -0.78
CA LEU A 80 6.52 14.63 -1.01
C LEU A 80 7.80 15.38 -0.70
N HIS A 81 8.57 14.86 0.26
CA HIS A 81 9.87 15.41 0.64
C HIS A 81 11.02 14.59 0.05
N ILE A 82 11.86 15.22 -0.75
CA ILE A 82 13.04 14.59 -1.35
C ILE A 82 14.29 15.21 -0.75
N SER A 83 15.07 14.42 -0.01
CA SER A 83 16.34 14.89 0.57
C SER A 83 17.34 15.28 -0.54
N ARG A 84 18.27 16.19 -0.24
CA ARG A 84 19.30 16.61 -1.19
C ARG A 84 20.16 15.46 -1.71
N SER A 85 20.41 14.44 -0.89
CA SER A 85 21.16 13.24 -1.29
C SER A 85 20.37 12.40 -2.28
N LEU A 86 19.08 12.15 -2.01
CA LEU A 86 18.21 11.38 -2.89
C LEU A 86 18.00 12.11 -4.24
N ASP A 87 17.79 13.42 -4.22
CA ASP A 87 17.65 14.23 -5.43
C ASP A 87 18.90 14.14 -6.34
N LYS A 88 20.11 14.12 -5.75
CA LYS A 88 21.34 13.90 -6.52
C LYS A 88 21.40 12.55 -7.20
N ILE A 89 20.93 11.48 -6.50
CA ILE A 89 20.88 10.11 -7.04
C ILE A 89 19.90 10.05 -8.22
N ILE A 90 18.71 10.61 -8.04
CA ILE A 90 17.69 10.66 -9.08
C ILE A 90 18.20 11.43 -10.31
N LYS A 91 18.76 12.64 -10.12
CA LYS A 91 19.32 13.46 -11.21
C LYS A 91 20.50 12.81 -11.92
N LYS A 92 21.27 11.97 -11.23
CA LYS A 92 22.39 11.23 -11.84
C LYS A 92 21.89 10.07 -12.73
N GLY A 93 20.60 9.68 -12.63
CA GLY A 93 20.06 8.56 -13.39
C GLY A 93 20.67 7.21 -12.97
N GLN A 94 20.97 7.03 -11.68
CA GLN A 94 21.61 5.79 -11.19
C GLN A 94 20.69 4.58 -11.38
N PHE A 95 19.38 4.78 -11.34
CA PHE A 95 18.37 3.74 -11.52
C PHE A 95 17.46 4.12 -12.67
N SER A 96 17.14 3.18 -13.55
CA SER A 96 15.96 3.28 -14.41
C SER A 96 14.73 2.78 -13.65
N VAL A 97 13.57 3.39 -13.88
CA VAL A 97 12.33 3.08 -13.17
C VAL A 97 11.25 2.71 -14.16
N THR A 98 10.52 1.62 -13.88
CA THR A 98 9.37 1.15 -14.67
C THR A 98 8.12 1.02 -13.79
N LEU A 99 6.96 0.92 -14.44
CA LEU A 99 5.68 0.58 -13.81
C LEU A 99 5.18 -0.73 -14.41
N ASP A 100 4.66 -1.63 -13.58
CA ASP A 100 4.03 -2.92 -13.95
C ASP A 100 4.88 -3.80 -14.90
N ALA A 101 6.20 -3.61 -14.92
CA ALA A 101 7.08 -4.40 -15.79
C ALA A 101 7.44 -5.76 -15.20
N ALA A 102 7.39 -5.92 -13.88
CA ALA A 102 7.84 -7.13 -13.18
C ALA A 102 7.12 -7.31 -11.82
N PHE A 103 5.78 -7.28 -11.81
CA PHE A 103 4.99 -7.37 -10.57
C PHE A 103 5.33 -8.59 -9.73
N ASP A 104 5.42 -9.78 -10.36
CA ASP A 104 5.73 -11.03 -9.67
C ASP A 104 7.11 -11.00 -9.01
N GLU A 105 8.12 -10.42 -9.69
CA GLU A 105 9.47 -10.28 -9.15
C GLU A 105 9.51 -9.30 -7.97
N VAL A 106 8.73 -8.21 -8.03
CA VAL A 106 8.64 -7.21 -6.96
C VAL A 106 7.99 -7.81 -5.72
N ILE A 107 6.84 -8.51 -5.85
CA ILE A 107 6.18 -9.11 -4.68
C ILE A 107 7.02 -10.24 -4.09
N ASP A 108 7.73 -11.03 -4.91
CA ASP A 108 8.67 -12.03 -4.44
C ASP A 108 9.83 -11.42 -3.66
N ALA A 109 10.40 -10.33 -4.14
CA ALA A 109 11.46 -9.62 -3.44
C ALA A 109 10.96 -9.00 -2.12
N CYS A 110 9.74 -8.48 -2.08
CA CYS A 110 9.10 -7.98 -0.86
C CYS A 110 8.82 -9.09 0.16
N ALA A 111 8.52 -10.32 -0.30
CA ALA A 111 8.24 -11.47 0.54
C ALA A 111 9.49 -12.11 1.17
N ARG A 112 10.71 -11.76 0.73
CA ARG A 112 11.94 -12.31 1.31
C ARG A 112 12.08 -11.95 2.79
N PRO A 113 12.51 -12.89 3.64
CA PRO A 113 12.80 -12.60 5.04
C PRO A 113 13.83 -11.45 5.15
N ARG A 114 13.54 -10.47 6.01
CA ARG A 114 14.47 -9.37 6.27
C ARG A 114 15.47 -9.77 7.37
N PRO A 115 16.73 -9.31 7.31
CA PRO A 115 17.65 -9.48 8.42
C PRO A 115 16.99 -8.98 9.71
N LEU A 116 17.01 -9.77 10.79
CA LEU A 116 16.42 -9.49 12.10
C LEU A 116 14.90 -9.64 12.22
N GLN A 117 14.17 -10.10 11.20
CA GLN A 117 12.76 -10.46 11.29
C GLN A 117 12.60 -11.97 11.07
N SER A 118 11.90 -12.65 11.99
CA SER A 118 11.54 -14.05 11.82
C SER A 118 10.34 -14.17 10.89
N GLY A 119 10.58 -14.44 9.60
CA GLY A 119 9.53 -14.66 8.61
C GLY A 119 9.09 -13.39 7.86
N THR A 120 8.07 -13.56 7.06
CA THR A 120 7.38 -12.49 6.31
C THR A 120 5.89 -12.57 6.55
N TRP A 121 5.19 -11.44 6.46
CA TRP A 121 3.73 -11.40 6.48
C TRP A 121 3.12 -11.66 5.09
N ILE A 122 3.93 -11.59 4.03
CA ILE A 122 3.49 -11.91 2.67
C ILE A 122 3.53 -13.43 2.50
N THR A 123 2.46 -14.09 2.97
CA THR A 123 2.30 -15.54 2.82
C THR A 123 2.04 -15.94 1.35
N PRO A 124 2.17 -17.22 0.97
CA PRO A 124 1.81 -17.66 -0.39
C PRO A 124 0.38 -17.28 -0.80
N GLU A 125 -0.59 -17.36 0.13
CA GLU A 125 -1.98 -16.97 -0.12
C GLU A 125 -2.08 -15.46 -0.36
N MET A 126 -1.37 -14.65 0.45
CA MET A 126 -1.31 -13.21 0.29
C MET A 126 -0.71 -12.85 -1.07
N LYS A 127 0.43 -13.47 -1.45
CA LYS A 127 1.03 -13.27 -2.76
C LYS A 127 0.06 -13.57 -3.89
N SER A 128 -0.61 -14.74 -3.84
CA SER A 128 -1.60 -15.12 -4.86
C SER A 128 -2.72 -14.09 -4.99
N ALA A 129 -3.26 -13.61 -3.87
CA ALA A 129 -4.35 -12.64 -3.86
C ALA A 129 -3.94 -11.28 -4.48
N TYR A 130 -2.71 -10.82 -4.27
CA TYR A 130 -2.23 -9.57 -4.89
C TYR A 130 -1.85 -9.75 -6.37
N VAL A 131 -1.40 -10.92 -6.78
CA VAL A 131 -1.23 -11.25 -8.21
C VAL A 131 -2.59 -11.26 -8.92
N ASP A 132 -3.64 -11.83 -8.29
CA ASP A 132 -5.01 -11.77 -8.83
C ASP A 132 -5.52 -10.32 -8.92
N LEU A 133 -5.23 -9.48 -7.92
CA LEU A 133 -5.54 -8.04 -7.98
C LEU A 133 -4.79 -7.33 -9.11
N HIS A 134 -3.53 -7.69 -9.36
CA HIS A 134 -2.75 -7.15 -10.47
C HIS A 134 -3.35 -7.55 -11.82
N HIS A 135 -3.67 -8.82 -12.03
CA HIS A 135 -4.34 -9.29 -13.25
C HIS A 135 -5.72 -8.64 -13.46
N ALA A 136 -6.41 -8.28 -12.37
CA ALA A 136 -7.67 -7.54 -12.41
C ALA A 136 -7.49 -6.01 -12.63
N GLY A 137 -6.24 -5.51 -12.70
CA GLY A 137 -5.91 -4.09 -12.93
C GLY A 137 -6.08 -3.20 -11.70
N HIS A 138 -5.96 -3.76 -10.51
CA HIS A 138 -6.09 -3.02 -9.25
C HIS A 138 -4.79 -2.94 -8.45
N ALA A 139 -3.89 -3.90 -8.60
CA ALA A 139 -2.58 -3.84 -7.95
C ALA A 139 -1.49 -3.52 -8.98
N HIS A 140 -0.52 -2.71 -8.57
CA HIS A 140 0.51 -2.16 -9.45
C HIS A 140 1.86 -2.16 -8.76
N SER A 141 2.92 -2.34 -9.55
CA SER A 141 4.30 -2.32 -9.08
C SER A 141 5.12 -1.20 -9.69
N VAL A 142 6.17 -0.84 -8.99
CA VAL A 142 7.20 0.09 -9.45
C VAL A 142 8.56 -0.54 -9.23
N GLU A 143 9.34 -0.62 -10.26
CA GLU A 143 10.65 -1.26 -10.26
C GLU A 143 11.76 -0.22 -10.38
N SER A 144 12.85 -0.42 -9.63
CA SER A 144 14.12 0.25 -9.83
C SER A 144 15.18 -0.72 -10.32
N TRP A 145 15.76 -0.42 -11.47
CA TRP A 145 16.75 -1.25 -12.15
C TRP A 145 18.12 -0.59 -12.14
N CYS A 146 19.17 -1.41 -11.94
CA CYS A 146 20.56 -1.03 -12.09
C CYS A 146 21.26 -2.08 -12.94
N ASP A 147 21.88 -1.69 -14.07
CA ASP A 147 22.55 -2.61 -15.00
C ASP A 147 21.66 -3.79 -15.44
N GLY A 148 20.37 -3.54 -15.64
CA GLY A 148 19.39 -4.55 -16.05
C GLY A 148 18.93 -5.48 -14.93
N MET A 149 19.39 -5.30 -13.69
CA MET A 149 18.98 -6.06 -12.52
C MET A 149 17.94 -5.30 -11.72
N LEU A 150 16.89 -5.99 -11.25
CA LEU A 150 15.90 -5.44 -10.32
C LEU A 150 16.54 -5.31 -8.92
N VAL A 151 16.72 -4.05 -8.47
CA VAL A 151 17.46 -3.75 -7.23
C VAL A 151 16.65 -3.01 -6.17
N GLY A 152 15.41 -2.70 -6.47
CA GLY A 152 14.47 -2.10 -5.54
C GLY A 152 13.11 -1.96 -6.19
N GLY A 153 12.10 -1.74 -5.39
CA GLY A 153 10.74 -1.56 -5.89
C GLY A 153 9.72 -1.55 -4.76
N LEU A 154 8.49 -1.40 -5.16
CA LEU A 154 7.32 -1.46 -4.27
C LEU A 154 6.09 -1.92 -5.06
N TYR A 155 5.07 -2.37 -4.34
CA TYR A 155 3.77 -2.59 -4.92
C TYR A 155 2.66 -2.04 -4.02
N GLY A 156 1.48 -1.88 -4.58
CA GLY A 156 0.30 -1.41 -3.86
C GLY A 156 -0.96 -1.55 -4.70
N VAL A 157 -2.08 -1.12 -4.13
CA VAL A 157 -3.42 -1.21 -4.72
C VAL A 157 -3.91 0.19 -5.07
N ALA A 158 -4.49 0.37 -6.26
CA ALA A 158 -5.08 1.63 -6.70
C ALA A 158 -6.60 1.51 -6.77
N ILE A 159 -7.32 2.40 -6.07
CA ILE A 159 -8.79 2.45 -6.10
C ILE A 159 -9.21 3.92 -6.18
N GLY A 160 -9.91 4.29 -7.25
CA GLY A 160 -10.24 5.69 -7.50
C GLY A 160 -8.97 6.54 -7.58
N ASN A 161 -8.91 7.58 -6.77
CA ASN A 161 -7.76 8.49 -6.68
C ASN A 161 -6.86 8.22 -5.46
N VAL A 162 -6.93 7.01 -4.88
CA VAL A 162 -6.13 6.61 -3.72
C VAL A 162 -5.22 5.44 -4.09
N PHE A 163 -3.95 5.53 -3.72
CA PHE A 163 -2.98 4.44 -3.80
C PHE A 163 -2.68 3.89 -2.41
N PHE A 164 -2.86 2.61 -2.20
CA PHE A 164 -2.57 1.91 -0.95
C PHE A 164 -1.22 1.19 -1.09
N GLY A 165 -0.18 1.72 -0.45
CA GLY A 165 1.16 1.13 -0.47
C GLY A 165 1.22 -0.12 0.40
N GLU A 166 1.67 -1.24 -0.15
CA GLU A 166 1.71 -2.52 0.57
C GLU A 166 3.09 -2.85 1.11
N SER A 167 4.05 -2.98 0.25
CA SER A 167 5.41 -3.30 0.66
C SER A 167 6.44 -2.74 -0.32
N MET A 168 7.66 -2.60 0.18
CA MET A 168 8.81 -2.19 -0.63
C MET A 168 10.06 -2.96 -0.23
N PHE A 169 10.95 -3.16 -1.17
CA PHE A 169 12.27 -3.78 -0.96
C PHE A 169 13.39 -2.94 -1.56
N THR A 170 14.60 -3.12 -1.08
CA THR A 170 15.80 -2.45 -1.59
C THR A 170 17.02 -3.35 -1.43
N GLU A 171 17.72 -3.62 -2.52
CA GLU A 171 18.99 -4.34 -2.56
C GLU A 171 20.17 -3.34 -2.63
N ILE A 172 19.96 -2.20 -3.30
CA ILE A 172 20.91 -1.10 -3.38
C ILE A 172 20.31 0.12 -2.68
N SER A 173 21.13 0.82 -1.89
CA SER A 173 20.70 2.01 -1.15
C SER A 173 19.97 2.99 -2.04
N ASP A 174 18.84 3.51 -1.56
CA ASP A 174 17.94 4.47 -2.21
C ASP A 174 17.19 3.97 -3.45
N ALA A 175 17.33 2.70 -3.87
CA ALA A 175 16.60 2.15 -5.02
C ALA A 175 15.08 2.19 -4.78
N SER A 176 14.58 1.70 -3.63
CA SER A 176 13.14 1.77 -3.31
C SER A 176 12.63 3.20 -3.14
N LYS A 177 13.44 4.11 -2.60
CA LYS A 177 13.06 5.53 -2.50
C LYS A 177 12.95 6.18 -3.88
N THR A 178 13.84 5.82 -4.82
CA THR A 178 13.76 6.31 -6.20
C THR A 178 12.49 5.83 -6.87
N ALA A 179 12.12 4.54 -6.73
CA ALA A 179 10.84 3.99 -7.19
C ALA A 179 9.65 4.75 -6.58
N PHE A 180 9.68 4.96 -5.26
CA PHE A 180 8.61 5.67 -4.54
C PHE A 180 8.45 7.11 -5.01
N VAL A 181 9.54 7.86 -5.16
CA VAL A 181 9.50 9.25 -5.66
C VAL A 181 8.93 9.29 -7.09
N ALA A 182 9.34 8.37 -7.97
CA ALA A 182 8.82 8.27 -9.32
C ALA A 182 7.31 7.99 -9.33
N LEU A 183 6.87 7.04 -8.49
CA LEU A 183 5.45 6.73 -8.31
C LEU A 183 4.66 7.96 -7.85
N VAL A 184 5.07 8.60 -6.75
CA VAL A 184 4.32 9.74 -6.17
C VAL A 184 4.16 10.86 -7.20
N ARG A 185 5.23 11.20 -7.95
CA ARG A 185 5.17 12.20 -9.01
C ARG A 185 4.23 11.82 -10.15
N GLN A 186 4.17 10.51 -10.49
CA GLN A 186 3.25 10.03 -11.51
C GLN A 186 1.81 10.03 -11.04
N LEU A 187 1.56 9.58 -9.80
CA LEU A 187 0.24 9.61 -9.17
C LEU A 187 -0.31 11.05 -9.09
N GLU A 188 0.53 12.02 -8.71
CA GLU A 188 0.15 13.44 -8.70
C GLU A 188 -0.30 13.92 -10.08
N ARG A 189 0.44 13.58 -11.15
CA ARG A 189 0.04 13.91 -12.53
C ARG A 189 -1.27 13.27 -12.95
N TRP A 190 -1.54 12.07 -12.49
CA TRP A 190 -2.80 11.34 -12.75
C TRP A 190 -3.95 11.78 -11.86
N GLY A 191 -3.73 12.75 -10.95
CA GLY A 191 -4.77 13.30 -10.08
C GLY A 191 -5.07 12.46 -8.84
N PHE A 192 -4.19 11.54 -8.45
CA PHE A 192 -4.31 10.88 -7.17
C PHE A 192 -4.13 11.87 -6.03
N THR A 193 -4.97 11.76 -5.02
CA THR A 193 -5.03 12.72 -3.91
C THR A 193 -4.38 12.20 -2.64
N LEU A 194 -4.22 10.87 -2.51
CA LEU A 194 -3.73 10.25 -1.29
C LEU A 194 -2.94 8.98 -1.58
N ILE A 195 -1.85 8.81 -0.83
CA ILE A 195 -1.13 7.53 -0.71
C ILE A 195 -1.28 7.06 0.74
N ASP A 196 -1.95 5.94 0.93
CA ASP A 196 -2.05 5.28 2.22
C ASP A 196 -0.75 4.52 2.50
N CYS A 197 -0.10 4.88 3.59
CA CYS A 197 1.12 4.25 4.10
C CYS A 197 0.85 3.35 5.31
N GLN A 198 -0.42 3.21 5.71
CA GLN A 198 -0.93 2.34 6.78
C GLN A 198 -0.40 2.69 8.18
N VAL A 199 0.79 2.18 8.52
CA VAL A 199 1.39 2.36 9.86
C VAL A 199 2.63 3.24 9.80
N TYR A 200 2.90 3.93 10.91
CA TYR A 200 4.05 4.83 11.02
C TYR A 200 5.37 4.10 10.84
N THR A 201 6.20 4.64 9.96
CA THR A 201 7.63 4.31 9.87
C THR A 201 8.45 5.59 9.70
N GLN A 202 9.63 5.66 10.33
CA GLN A 202 10.53 6.80 10.17
C GLN A 202 10.97 6.98 8.71
N HIS A 203 11.04 5.88 7.96
CA HIS A 203 11.38 5.89 6.54
C HIS A 203 10.36 6.70 5.72
N LEU A 204 9.06 6.36 5.83
CA LEU A 204 7.99 7.06 5.10
C LEU A 204 7.79 8.49 5.62
N ALA A 205 7.92 8.72 6.93
CA ALA A 205 7.89 10.06 7.50
C ALA A 205 9.01 10.96 6.93
N SER A 206 10.21 10.40 6.67
CA SER A 206 11.31 11.14 6.02
C SER A 206 11.03 11.53 4.57
N LEU A 207 10.05 10.90 3.94
CA LEU A 207 9.57 11.19 2.58
C LEU A 207 8.32 12.09 2.57
N GLY A 208 7.89 12.59 3.73
CA GLY A 208 6.79 13.55 3.85
C GLY A 208 5.47 12.96 4.36
N ALA A 209 5.43 11.64 4.64
CA ALA A 209 4.22 11.04 5.20
C ALA A 209 3.95 11.54 6.63
N ALA A 210 2.69 11.77 6.95
CA ALA A 210 2.21 12.24 8.24
C ALA A 210 1.01 11.42 8.72
N THR A 211 0.81 11.36 10.02
CA THR A 211 -0.34 10.68 10.61
C THR A 211 -1.56 11.61 10.65
N ILE A 212 -2.72 11.06 10.30
CA ILE A 212 -4.02 11.71 10.46
C ILE A 212 -4.96 10.81 11.28
N PRO A 213 -5.99 11.36 11.94
CA PRO A 213 -7.01 10.55 12.58
C PRO A 213 -7.71 9.62 11.59
N ARG A 214 -8.00 8.38 11.98
CA ARG A 214 -8.72 7.41 11.13
C ARG A 214 -10.01 7.96 10.55
N LYS A 215 -10.80 8.71 11.33
CA LYS A 215 -12.04 9.35 10.86
C LYS A 215 -11.82 10.32 9.69
N ASP A 216 -10.68 11.05 9.68
CA ASP A 216 -10.36 11.98 8.60
C ASP A 216 -9.89 11.20 7.36
N PHE A 217 -9.15 10.10 7.58
CA PHE A 217 -8.76 9.17 6.53
C PHE A 217 -9.97 8.53 5.85
N THR A 218 -10.91 7.96 6.61
CA THR A 218 -12.12 7.34 6.04
C THR A 218 -12.99 8.33 5.29
N ALA A 219 -13.11 9.58 5.78
CA ALA A 219 -13.82 10.65 5.08
C ALA A 219 -13.17 11.03 3.73
N ILE A 220 -11.85 10.88 3.61
CA ILE A 220 -11.15 11.01 2.31
C ILE A 220 -11.50 9.82 1.41
N LEU A 221 -11.45 8.59 1.91
CA LEU A 221 -11.78 7.39 1.13
C LEU A 221 -13.20 7.43 0.57
N ASP A 222 -14.18 7.90 1.36
CA ASP A 222 -15.57 8.05 0.93
C ASP A 222 -15.75 8.97 -0.29
N ARG A 223 -14.84 9.93 -0.49
CA ARG A 223 -14.82 10.81 -1.68
C ARG A 223 -13.99 10.25 -2.81
N GLU A 224 -12.83 9.70 -2.50
CA GLU A 224 -11.76 9.47 -3.48
C GLU A 224 -11.71 8.04 -4.02
N CYS A 225 -12.29 7.05 -3.34
CA CYS A 225 -12.30 5.66 -3.81
C CYS A 225 -13.46 5.33 -4.79
N TRP A 226 -14.40 6.25 -5.02
CA TRP A 226 -15.57 6.03 -5.89
C TRP A 226 -15.46 6.61 -7.30
N PRO A 227 -14.67 7.65 -7.59
CA PRO A 227 -14.41 8.06 -8.97
C PRO A 227 -13.84 6.87 -9.79
N ALA A 228 -14.10 6.88 -11.09
CA ALA A 228 -13.39 5.97 -11.99
C ALA A 228 -11.89 6.23 -11.83
N GLY A 229 -11.16 5.20 -11.41
CA GLY A 229 -9.71 5.29 -11.23
C GLY A 229 -8.98 5.53 -12.56
N HIS A 230 -7.65 5.62 -12.51
CA HIS A 230 -6.82 5.74 -13.69
C HIS A 230 -7.05 4.53 -14.62
N SER A 231 -7.58 4.78 -15.83
CA SER A 231 -7.99 3.73 -16.79
C SER A 231 -6.96 3.47 -17.89
N GLN A 232 -5.88 4.27 -17.91
CA GLN A 232 -4.78 4.10 -18.87
C GLN A 232 -3.81 3.01 -18.38
N PRO A 233 -3.01 2.41 -19.29
CA PRO A 233 -1.94 1.53 -18.87
C PRO A 233 -1.01 2.20 -17.85
N TRP A 234 -0.58 1.45 -16.84
CA TRP A 234 0.36 1.93 -15.84
C TRP A 234 1.77 1.98 -16.42
N VAL A 235 2.02 3.04 -17.18
CA VAL A 235 3.34 3.39 -17.75
C VAL A 235 3.61 4.85 -17.42
N PHE A 236 4.88 5.19 -17.21
CA PHE A 236 5.22 6.59 -16.96
C PHE A 236 4.89 7.45 -18.19
N ASP A 237 4.26 8.59 -17.93
CA ASP A 237 4.09 9.60 -18.97
C ASP A 237 5.47 10.02 -19.48
N GLU A 238 5.60 10.25 -20.78
CA GLU A 238 6.80 10.85 -21.34
C GLU A 238 6.99 12.24 -20.70
N VAL A 239 8.04 12.41 -19.90
CA VAL A 239 8.41 13.73 -19.38
C VAL A 239 9.02 14.49 -20.54
N PRO A 240 8.45 15.66 -20.95
CA PRO A 240 9.11 16.51 -21.94
C PRO A 240 10.54 16.79 -21.50
N ALA A 241 11.50 16.62 -22.39
CA ALA A 241 12.93 16.70 -22.13
C ALA A 241 13.44 18.05 -21.59
N ASN A 242 12.54 18.98 -21.23
CA ASN A 242 12.85 20.33 -20.74
C ASN A 242 11.85 20.76 -19.66
N THR A 243 12.07 20.31 -18.43
CA THR A 243 11.58 21.03 -17.22
C THR A 243 12.54 20.80 -16.06
#